data_205417a9dbdc8d3906daaac04fac87ac
#
_entry.id   205417a9dbdc8d3906daaac04fac87ac
#
_cell.length_a   1.000
_cell.length_b   1.000
_cell.length_c   1.000
_cell.angle_alpha   90.00
_cell.angle_beta   90.00
_cell.angle_gamma   90.00
#
_symmetry.space_group_name_H-M   'P 1'
#
loop_
_entity.id
_entity.type
_entity.pdbx_description
1 polymer ?
#
loop_
_entity_poly.entity_id
_entity_poly.type
_entity_poly.pdbx_seq_one_letter_code
_entity_poly.pdbx_strand_id
1 'polypeptide(L)'
;MHINQKIRFAVIDRQADSLHSLIADGQYRNTSLGRDAWKALIGSQGSLQRYCNKEGFNALSLLSSVVKIRIGIVGHDYGGCSYCDSRIGFGAGGYPDDSNVCGNVADGRYDPDNGGKNIKGIGYILVQ
;
A
#
# COMPACT_ATOMS: atom_id res chain seq x y z
N MET A 1 -1.12 -3.92 11.39
CA MET A 1 -0.04 -4.68 10.74
C MET A 1 1.02 -5.04 11.76
N HIS A 2 1.49 -6.27 11.72
CA HIS A 2 2.48 -6.79 12.66
C HIS A 2 3.86 -6.83 11.99
N ILE A 3 4.77 -6.02 12.49
CA ILE A 3 6.15 -5.93 11.99
C ILE A 3 7.08 -5.89 13.18
N ASN A 4 8.09 -6.78 13.22
CA ASN A 4 9.09 -6.85 14.28
C ASN A 4 8.45 -6.86 15.69
N GLN A 5 7.44 -7.70 15.89
CA GLN A 5 6.72 -7.88 17.17
C GLN A 5 5.93 -6.65 17.64
N LYS A 6 5.81 -5.61 16.81
CA LYS A 6 4.94 -4.46 17.09
C LYS A 6 3.68 -4.54 16.25
N ILE A 7 2.55 -4.26 16.86
CA ILE A 7 1.25 -4.23 16.21
C ILE A 7 0.82 -2.78 16.06
N ARG A 8 0.51 -2.39 14.83
CA ARG A 8 -0.01 -1.06 14.49
C ARG A 8 -1.27 -1.20 13.68
N PHE A 9 -2.16 -0.25 13.78
CA PHE A 9 -3.42 -0.29 13.06
C PHE A 9 -3.82 1.09 12.55
N ALA A 10 -4.68 1.08 11.55
CA ALA A 10 -5.37 2.25 11.05
C ALA A 10 -6.85 1.92 10.86
N VAL A 11 -7.70 2.91 10.97
CA VAL A 11 -9.14 2.73 10.79
C VAL A 11 -9.54 3.30 9.43
N ILE A 12 -10.20 2.47 8.63
CA ILE A 12 -10.82 2.91 7.39
C ILE A 12 -12.31 3.07 7.66
N ASP A 13 -12.76 4.32 7.69
CA ASP A 13 -14.17 4.63 7.89
C ASP A 13 -14.90 4.50 6.55
N ARG A 14 -15.34 3.28 6.27
CA ARG A 14 -16.05 2.94 5.04
C ARG A 14 -17.13 1.91 5.31
N GLN A 15 -18.35 2.22 4.87
CA GLN A 15 -19.46 1.29 4.94
C GLN A 15 -19.61 0.54 3.63
N ALA A 16 -19.85 -0.77 3.75
CA ALA A 16 -20.14 -1.65 2.62
C ALA A 16 -20.84 -2.91 3.15
N ASP A 17 -21.43 -3.70 2.26
CA ASP A 17 -22.09 -4.94 2.64
C ASP A 17 -21.09 -5.97 3.19
N SER A 18 -19.86 -5.97 2.67
CA SER A 18 -18.79 -6.85 3.10
C SER A 18 -17.45 -6.35 2.57
N LEU A 19 -16.35 -6.87 3.12
CA LEU A 19 -15.03 -6.64 2.54
C LEU A 19 -14.95 -7.17 1.09
N HIS A 20 -15.57 -8.32 0.83
CA HIS A 20 -15.62 -8.91 -0.50
C HIS A 20 -16.24 -7.95 -1.53
N SER A 21 -17.30 -7.22 -1.17
CA SER A 21 -17.93 -6.26 -2.07
C SER A 21 -17.03 -5.07 -2.43
N LEU A 22 -16.02 -4.80 -1.61
CA LEU A 22 -15.07 -3.69 -1.85
C LEU A 22 -13.92 -4.09 -2.77
N ILE A 23 -13.56 -5.37 -2.83
CA ILE A 23 -12.33 -5.79 -3.52
C ILE A 23 -12.53 -6.80 -4.65
N ALA A 24 -13.62 -7.57 -4.64
CA ALA A 24 -13.77 -8.72 -5.54
C ALA A 24 -13.87 -8.35 -7.02
N ASP A 25 -14.47 -7.22 -7.34
CA ASP A 25 -14.64 -6.78 -8.73
C ASP A 25 -13.37 -6.15 -9.34
N GLY A 26 -12.33 -5.96 -8.54
CA GLY A 26 -11.08 -5.34 -8.99
C GLY A 26 -11.15 -3.82 -9.16
N GLN A 27 -12.30 -3.20 -8.92
CA GLN A 27 -12.46 -1.76 -9.11
C GLN A 27 -11.78 -0.97 -7.99
N TYR A 28 -11.11 0.11 -8.38
CA TYR A 28 -10.48 1.01 -7.43
C TYR A 28 -11.54 1.79 -6.64
N ARG A 29 -11.38 1.79 -5.31
CA ARG A 29 -12.18 2.60 -4.40
C ARG A 29 -11.23 3.33 -3.45
N ASN A 30 -11.25 4.65 -3.49
CA ASN A 30 -10.30 5.45 -2.70
C ASN A 30 -10.64 5.46 -1.20
N THR A 31 -9.61 5.69 -0.41
CA THR A 31 -9.71 6.04 1.01
C THR A 31 -9.03 7.39 1.23
N SER A 32 -9.15 7.92 2.43
CA SER A 32 -8.62 9.25 2.76
C SER A 32 -7.84 9.24 4.08
N LEU A 33 -7.09 8.17 4.34
CA LEU A 33 -6.25 8.09 5.53
C LEU A 33 -5.07 9.06 5.45
N GLY A 34 -4.54 9.21 4.26
CA GLY A 34 -3.33 9.98 4.02
C GLY A 34 -2.07 9.13 4.12
N ARG A 35 -1.04 9.62 3.46
CA ARG A 35 0.27 8.98 3.33
C ARG A 35 0.89 8.62 4.68
N ASP A 36 0.83 9.54 5.65
CA ASP A 36 1.46 9.32 6.96
C ASP A 36 0.79 8.22 7.77
N ALA A 37 -0.52 8.06 7.65
CA ALA A 37 -1.25 6.98 8.32
C ALA A 37 -0.83 5.60 7.78
N TRP A 38 -0.67 5.47 6.49
CA TRP A 38 -0.16 4.23 5.89
C TRP A 38 1.28 3.95 6.29
N LYS A 39 2.15 4.96 6.27
CA LYS A 39 3.54 4.81 6.72
C LYS A 39 3.62 4.42 8.19
N ALA A 40 2.73 4.94 9.03
CA ALA A 40 2.69 4.63 10.44
C ALA A 40 2.42 3.14 10.73
N LEU A 41 1.76 2.43 9.81
CA LEU A 41 1.58 0.98 9.95
C LEU A 41 2.91 0.23 9.94
N ILE A 42 3.89 0.74 9.23
CA ILE A 42 5.24 0.19 9.16
C ILE A 42 6.09 0.68 10.34
N GLY A 43 5.91 1.92 10.72
CA GLY A 43 6.69 2.61 11.73
C GLY A 43 7.77 3.50 11.12
N SER A 44 8.83 3.77 11.87
CA SER A 44 9.89 4.69 11.45
C SER A 44 10.64 4.25 10.19
N GLN A 45 10.57 2.98 9.83
CA GLN A 45 11.20 2.43 8.63
C GLN A 45 10.34 2.54 7.37
N GLY A 46 9.09 3.00 7.49
CA GLY A 46 8.20 3.13 6.35
C GLY A 46 8.74 4.03 5.26
N SER A 47 8.64 3.60 4.01
CA SER A 47 9.20 4.32 2.87
C SER A 47 8.23 4.29 1.69
N LEU A 48 7.93 5.46 1.16
CA LEU A 48 7.11 5.65 -0.03
C LEU A 48 7.70 6.74 -0.90
N GLN A 49 7.52 6.63 -2.19
CA GLN A 49 7.76 7.72 -3.11
C GLN A 49 6.83 8.89 -2.81
N ARG A 50 7.24 10.07 -3.21
CA ARG A 50 6.63 11.33 -2.75
C ARG A 50 5.33 11.70 -3.43
N TYR A 51 5.09 11.16 -4.62
CA TYR A 51 3.99 11.57 -5.49
C TYR A 51 3.05 10.41 -5.81
N CYS A 52 1.98 10.71 -6.49
CA CYS A 52 0.83 9.87 -6.74
C CYS A 52 0.04 9.60 -5.46
N ASN A 53 0.59 8.78 -4.56
CA ASN A 53 -0.03 8.42 -3.27
C ASN A 53 -1.50 7.99 -3.41
N LYS A 54 -1.75 7.14 -4.39
CA LYS A 54 -3.06 6.56 -4.63
C LYS A 54 -3.34 5.51 -3.57
N GLU A 55 -4.38 5.73 -2.78
CA GLU A 55 -4.72 4.86 -1.66
C GLU A 55 -6.13 4.32 -1.75
N GLY A 56 -6.34 3.14 -1.17
CA GLY A 56 -7.66 2.54 -1.04
C GLY A 56 -7.69 1.06 -1.36
N PHE A 57 -8.84 0.65 -1.90
CA PHE A 57 -9.10 -0.73 -2.31
C PHE A 57 -8.75 -0.90 -3.78
N ASN A 58 -8.04 -1.96 -4.12
CA ASN A 58 -7.61 -2.26 -5.48
C ASN A 58 -6.80 -1.10 -6.11
N ALA A 59 -5.86 -0.53 -5.36
CA ALA A 59 -4.97 0.49 -5.87
C ALA A 59 -3.89 -0.16 -6.75
N LEU A 60 -3.65 0.42 -7.93
CA LEU A 60 -2.67 -0.08 -8.88
C LEU A 60 -2.10 1.05 -9.73
N SER A 61 -0.95 0.78 -10.35
CA SER A 61 -0.36 1.66 -11.34
C SER A 61 -1.27 1.79 -12.56
N LEU A 62 -1.27 2.98 -13.19
CA LEU A 62 -2.12 3.23 -14.35
C LEU A 62 -1.73 2.39 -15.57
N LEU A 63 -0.43 2.21 -15.82
CA LEU A 63 0.06 1.61 -17.07
C LEU A 63 0.36 0.13 -16.98
N SER A 64 0.06 -0.53 -15.90
CA SER A 64 0.15 -1.99 -15.87
C SER A 64 -0.06 -2.54 -14.49
N SER A 65 -0.15 -3.85 -14.43
CA SER A 65 -0.09 -4.65 -13.21
C SER A 65 1.29 -4.63 -12.52
N VAL A 66 2.15 -3.63 -12.80
CA VAL A 66 3.49 -3.55 -12.24
C VAL A 66 3.47 -3.45 -10.72
N VAL A 67 2.58 -2.64 -10.19
CA VAL A 67 2.35 -2.54 -8.74
C VAL A 67 0.85 -2.55 -8.49
N LYS A 68 0.42 -3.44 -7.63
CA LYS A 68 -0.99 -3.57 -7.25
C LYS A 68 -1.10 -3.90 -5.77
N ILE A 69 -2.17 -3.43 -5.16
CA ILE A 69 -2.45 -3.71 -3.77
C ILE A 69 -3.96 -3.77 -3.52
N ARG A 70 -4.41 -4.76 -2.76
CA ARG A 70 -5.85 -4.90 -2.46
C ARG A 70 -6.32 -3.83 -1.49
N ILE A 71 -5.53 -3.56 -0.45
CA ILE A 71 -5.83 -2.52 0.54
C ILE A 71 -4.53 -1.84 0.90
N GLY A 72 -4.36 -0.58 0.51
CA GLY A 72 -3.12 0.12 0.81
C GLY A 72 -2.90 1.37 -0.01
N ILE A 73 -1.64 1.73 -0.16
CA ILE A 73 -1.19 2.92 -0.87
C ILE A 73 -0.03 2.58 -1.81
N VAL A 74 -0.01 3.21 -2.97
CA VAL A 74 1.09 3.13 -3.93
C VAL A 74 1.66 4.51 -4.18
N GLY A 75 2.95 4.59 -4.48
CA GLY A 75 3.65 5.86 -4.71
C GLY A 75 4.47 5.83 -6.00
N HIS A 76 4.75 7.02 -6.52
CA HIS A 76 5.54 7.25 -7.73
C HIS A 76 6.52 8.40 -7.50
N ASP A 77 7.59 8.48 -8.28
CA ASP A 77 8.57 9.57 -8.18
C ASP A 77 8.17 10.83 -8.94
N TYR A 78 7.12 10.76 -9.75
CA TYR A 78 6.52 11.91 -10.46
C TYR A 78 5.06 12.10 -10.06
N GLY A 79 4.44 13.19 -10.50
CA GLY A 79 3.06 13.52 -10.16
C GLY A 79 1.98 12.57 -10.68
N GLY A 80 2.27 11.71 -11.66
CA GLY A 80 1.34 10.70 -12.16
C GLY A 80 1.47 9.37 -11.45
N CYS A 81 0.52 8.46 -11.69
CA CYS A 81 0.54 7.10 -11.15
C CYS A 81 0.86 6.05 -12.20
N SER A 82 1.64 6.41 -13.23
CA SER A 82 1.89 5.52 -14.36
C SER A 82 2.75 4.32 -14.00
N TYR A 83 3.82 4.55 -13.26
CA TYR A 83 4.77 3.52 -12.85
C TYR A 83 5.09 3.68 -11.38
N CYS A 84 4.26 3.12 -10.53
CA CYS A 84 4.50 3.16 -9.08
C CYS A 84 5.62 2.17 -8.73
N ASP A 85 6.56 2.60 -7.87
CA ASP A 85 7.70 1.80 -7.46
C ASP A 85 7.78 1.63 -5.94
N SER A 86 6.71 1.97 -5.25
CA SER A 86 6.60 1.76 -3.81
C SER A 86 5.15 1.50 -3.41
N ARG A 87 5.01 0.76 -2.32
CA ARG A 87 3.69 0.40 -1.78
C ARG A 87 3.76 0.05 -0.31
N ILE A 88 2.63 0.27 0.38
CA ILE A 88 2.40 -0.22 1.75
C ILE A 88 0.98 -0.78 1.80
N GLY A 89 0.82 -1.99 2.32
CA GLY A 89 -0.52 -2.53 2.60
C GLY A 89 -0.62 -4.05 2.51
N PHE A 90 -1.79 -4.52 2.10
CA PHE A 90 -2.22 -5.91 2.15
C PHE A 90 -2.65 -6.41 0.77
N GLY A 91 -2.38 -7.67 0.49
CA GLY A 91 -2.73 -8.28 -0.78
C GLY A 91 -1.98 -7.64 -1.94
N ALA A 92 -0.71 -7.39 -1.74
CA ALA A 92 0.14 -6.70 -2.71
C ALA A 92 0.81 -7.67 -3.69
N GLY A 93 1.26 -7.14 -4.79
CA GLY A 93 2.05 -7.87 -5.78
C GLY A 93 2.68 -6.94 -6.80
N GLY A 94 3.51 -7.52 -7.66
CA GLY A 94 4.21 -6.82 -8.72
C GLY A 94 5.54 -6.26 -8.28
N TYR A 95 6.11 -5.46 -9.19
CA TYR A 95 7.40 -4.82 -9.00
C TYR A 95 7.46 -3.98 -7.72
N PRO A 96 8.63 -3.85 -7.03
CA PRO A 96 9.92 -4.50 -7.35
C PRO A 96 10.09 -5.89 -6.73
N ASP A 97 9.22 -6.33 -5.86
CA ASP A 97 9.28 -7.67 -5.28
C ASP A 97 7.88 -8.26 -5.19
N ASP A 98 7.58 -9.18 -6.10
CA ASP A 98 6.28 -9.84 -6.18
C ASP A 98 6.02 -10.81 -5.00
N SER A 99 7.06 -11.20 -4.28
CA SER A 99 6.94 -12.11 -3.13
C SER A 99 6.46 -11.42 -1.85
N ASN A 100 6.59 -10.10 -1.75
CA ASN A 100 6.12 -9.35 -0.59
C ASN A 100 4.65 -8.97 -0.77
N VAL A 101 3.77 -9.74 -0.15
CA VAL A 101 2.32 -9.56 -0.31
C VAL A 101 1.69 -8.74 0.82
N CYS A 102 2.43 -8.47 1.88
CA CYS A 102 1.97 -7.67 3.01
C CYS A 102 3.17 -6.95 3.64
N GLY A 103 3.10 -5.65 3.71
CA GLY A 103 4.18 -4.84 4.29
C GLY A 103 4.51 -3.62 3.47
N ASN A 104 5.80 -3.34 3.31
CA ASN A 104 6.32 -2.19 2.58
C ASN A 104 7.42 -2.60 1.60
N VAL A 105 7.25 -2.23 0.36
CA VAL A 105 8.28 -2.37 -0.67
C VAL A 105 8.51 -1.00 -1.30
N ALA A 106 9.78 -0.62 -1.47
CA ALA A 106 10.15 0.60 -2.17
C ALA A 106 11.46 0.39 -2.91
N ASP A 107 11.50 0.74 -4.19
CA ASP A 107 12.71 0.67 -4.99
C ASP A 107 13.58 1.90 -4.72
N GLY A 108 14.75 1.68 -4.14
CA GLY A 108 15.67 2.76 -3.74
C GLY A 108 16.20 3.60 -4.90
N ARG A 109 16.09 3.12 -6.13
CA ARG A 109 16.53 3.85 -7.33
C ARG A 109 15.61 5.00 -7.71
N TYR A 110 14.37 5.02 -7.23
CA TYR A 110 13.34 5.97 -7.65
C TYR A 110 12.89 6.89 -6.51
N ASP A 111 13.84 7.29 -5.68
CA ASP A 111 13.73 8.34 -4.66
C ASP A 111 12.58 8.15 -3.66
N PRO A 112 12.43 6.97 -3.04
CA PRO A 112 11.51 6.86 -1.92
C PRO A 112 12.04 7.65 -0.72
N ASP A 113 11.12 8.18 0.09
CA ASP A 113 11.46 9.16 1.13
C ASP A 113 12.28 8.60 2.31
N ASN A 114 12.40 7.29 2.41
CA ASN A 114 13.21 6.63 3.45
C ASN A 114 14.07 5.51 2.86
N GLY A 115 14.47 5.65 1.60
CA GLY A 115 15.31 4.70 0.91
C GLY A 115 14.60 3.42 0.50
N GLY A 116 15.34 2.52 -0.14
CA GLY A 116 14.83 1.22 -0.55
C GLY A 116 14.43 0.37 0.65
N LYS A 117 13.29 -0.32 0.54
CA LYS A 117 12.74 -1.17 1.60
C LYS A 117 12.13 -2.44 1.02
N ASN A 118 12.24 -3.49 1.78
CA ASN A 118 11.47 -4.73 1.58
C ASN A 118 11.14 -5.30 2.96
N ILE A 119 10.07 -4.77 3.56
CA ILE A 119 9.67 -5.12 4.92
C ILE A 119 8.40 -5.97 4.83
N LYS A 120 8.52 -7.24 5.20
CA LYS A 120 7.40 -8.16 5.23
C LYS A 120 6.70 -8.10 6.59
N GLY A 121 5.39 -8.08 6.56
CA GLY A 121 4.57 -8.09 7.76
C GLY A 121 3.45 -9.10 7.68
N ILE A 122 2.74 -9.25 8.78
CA ILE A 122 1.50 -10.03 8.88
C ILE A 122 0.41 -9.04 9.28
N GLY A 123 -0.73 -9.12 8.65
CA GLY A 123 -1.83 -8.22 8.97
C GLY A 123 -3.17 -8.92 9.02
N TYR A 124 -4.08 -8.29 9.74
CA TYR A 124 -5.45 -8.72 9.86
C TYR A 124 -6.36 -7.55 9.48
N ILE A 125 -7.43 -7.86 8.80
CA ILE A 125 -8.47 -6.91 8.47
C ILE A 125 -9.67 -7.25 9.31
N LEU A 126 -10.02 -6.34 10.22
CA LEU A 126 -11.15 -6.51 11.12
C LEU A 126 -12.32 -5.71 10.59
N VAL A 127 -13.48 -6.35 10.50
CA VAL A 127 -14.71 -5.74 10.00
C VAL A 127 -15.72 -5.66 11.14
N GLN A 128 -16.34 -4.51 11.28
CA GLN A 128 -17.43 -4.31 12.25
C GLN A 128 -18.77 -4.34 11.55
#